data_1d56b9a16ee38ff50586cc45af38cece
#
_entry.id   1d56b9a16ee38ff50586cc45af38cece
#
_cell.length_a   1.000
_cell.length_b   1.000
_cell.length_c   1.000
_cell.angle_alpha   90.00
_cell.angle_beta   90.00
_cell.angle_gamma   90.00
#
_symmetry.space_group_name_H-M   'P 1'
#
loop_
_entity.id
_entity.type
_entity.pdbx_description
1 polymer ?
#
loop_
_entity_poly.entity_id
_entity_poly.type
_entity_poly.pdbx_seq_one_letter_code
_entity_poly.pdbx_strand_id
1 'polypeptide(L)'
;MSLIQQALESADETRAIEFGHGALARTGGLFRSVFPDATALVVADENTFAAAGAEVLASLSAAGVVLAAEPFILPGTPTLYADYDNTGLVRERLAALPGAVACSIASGTLNDVTKLASGELGRPYMNVCTAASVDGFSSYGASISVDGFKLTRDCPAPAGLVADLAVMAAAPTRLTSTGYGDLIEKIPAGADWILAAELGVERIDAHVWDLVQGRLRNALAQPEALVAGDEEAVAALAEGNLLSGLAMQAMKSSRPASGAGHQFSHTWEMEGHGLDWEPPLSHGFKVGVGTVASLALWEEAMRLDLAELDVDRVVAEAPSQD
;
A
#
# COMPACT_ATOMS: atom_id res chain seq x y z
N MET A 1 -19.90 -10.06 -10.09
CA MET A 1 -18.78 -10.10 -9.13
C MET A 1 -17.98 -8.82 -9.32
N SER A 2 -17.64 -8.08 -8.26
CA SER A 2 -16.79 -6.89 -8.38
C SER A 2 -15.36 -7.29 -8.75
N LEU A 3 -14.55 -6.34 -9.27
CA LEU A 3 -13.14 -6.61 -9.58
C LEU A 3 -12.34 -7.01 -8.33
N ILE A 4 -12.60 -6.36 -7.20
CA ILE A 4 -11.99 -6.72 -5.91
C ILE A 4 -12.31 -8.17 -5.54
N GLN A 5 -13.54 -8.65 -5.75
CA GLN A 5 -13.90 -10.04 -5.49
C GLN A 5 -13.20 -11.02 -6.45
N GLN A 6 -13.02 -10.64 -7.72
CA GLN A 6 -12.25 -11.46 -8.66
C GLN A 6 -10.77 -11.50 -8.28
N ALA A 7 -10.19 -10.37 -7.87
CA ALA A 7 -8.80 -10.30 -7.41
C ALA A 7 -8.56 -11.14 -6.15
N LEU A 8 -9.54 -11.21 -5.23
CA LEU A 8 -9.46 -12.05 -4.04
C LEU A 8 -9.34 -13.54 -4.34
N GLU A 9 -9.83 -14.02 -5.49
CA GLU A 9 -9.70 -15.44 -5.88
C GLU A 9 -8.23 -15.86 -6.09
N SER A 10 -7.35 -14.88 -6.42
CA SER A 10 -5.91 -15.10 -6.59
C SER A 10 -5.07 -14.65 -5.38
N ALA A 11 -5.70 -14.07 -4.35
CA ALA A 11 -5.02 -13.62 -3.15
C ALA A 11 -4.97 -14.74 -2.10
N ASP A 12 -3.76 -15.16 -1.73
CA ASP A 12 -3.58 -16.26 -0.78
C ASP A 12 -3.78 -15.84 0.68
N GLU A 13 -3.62 -14.56 1.01
CA GLU A 13 -3.54 -14.06 2.39
C GLU A 13 -4.78 -13.27 2.80
N THR A 14 -5.25 -12.37 1.93
CA THR A 14 -6.47 -11.60 2.16
C THR A 14 -7.69 -12.45 1.86
N ARG A 15 -8.53 -12.69 2.87
CA ARG A 15 -9.71 -13.57 2.78
C ARG A 15 -10.98 -12.82 2.45
N ALA A 16 -11.09 -11.55 2.90
CA ALA A 16 -12.29 -10.76 2.70
C ALA A 16 -11.97 -9.25 2.73
N ILE A 17 -12.69 -8.49 1.89
CA ILE A 17 -12.63 -7.04 1.81
C ILE A 17 -14.04 -6.47 1.85
N GLU A 18 -14.28 -5.53 2.76
CA GLU A 18 -15.44 -4.66 2.77
C GLU A 18 -15.07 -3.33 2.14
N PHE A 19 -15.59 -3.04 0.96
CA PHE A 19 -15.33 -1.84 0.19
C PHE A 19 -16.63 -1.11 -0.14
N GLY A 20 -16.66 0.20 0.05
CA GLY A 20 -17.82 1.02 -0.30
C GLY A 20 -18.36 1.85 0.86
N HIS A 21 -19.52 2.47 0.65
CA HIS A 21 -20.17 3.26 1.68
C HIS A 21 -20.65 2.40 2.85
N GLY A 22 -20.46 2.91 4.07
CA GLY A 22 -20.85 2.25 5.30
C GLY A 22 -20.06 0.96 5.59
N ALA A 23 -18.88 0.81 4.99
CA ALA A 23 -18.02 -0.36 5.23
C ALA A 23 -17.57 -0.42 6.70
N LEU A 24 -17.37 0.73 7.37
CA LEU A 24 -17.00 0.76 8.79
C LEU A 24 -18.00 0.01 9.67
N ALA A 25 -19.31 0.14 9.40
CA ALA A 25 -20.35 -0.56 10.17
C ALA A 25 -20.25 -2.10 10.05
N ARG A 26 -19.56 -2.60 9.03
CA ARG A 26 -19.35 -4.04 8.79
C ARG A 26 -18.04 -4.58 9.35
N THR A 27 -17.19 -3.72 9.93
CA THR A 27 -15.86 -4.09 10.48
C THR A 27 -15.95 -5.25 11.47
N GLY A 28 -16.86 -5.20 12.43
CA GLY A 28 -17.02 -6.25 13.44
C GLY A 28 -17.50 -7.57 12.84
N GLY A 29 -18.43 -7.53 11.90
CA GLY A 29 -18.89 -8.71 11.16
C GLY A 29 -17.77 -9.35 10.36
N LEU A 30 -16.96 -8.55 9.65
CA LEU A 30 -15.80 -9.01 8.93
C LEU A 30 -14.76 -9.63 9.88
N PHE A 31 -14.44 -8.96 10.99
CA PHE A 31 -13.50 -9.49 11.98
C PHE A 31 -13.93 -10.87 12.48
N ARG A 32 -15.19 -11.03 12.86
CA ARG A 32 -15.74 -12.32 13.33
C ARG A 32 -15.72 -13.40 12.25
N SER A 33 -15.95 -13.06 11.00
CA SER A 33 -15.92 -14.01 9.89
C SER A 33 -14.50 -14.50 9.60
N VAL A 34 -13.51 -13.62 9.68
CA VAL A 34 -12.10 -13.93 9.38
C VAL A 34 -11.40 -14.55 10.61
N PHE A 35 -11.77 -14.13 11.82
CA PHE A 35 -11.15 -14.53 13.09
C PHE A 35 -12.21 -14.93 14.13
N PRO A 36 -12.92 -16.07 13.97
CA PRO A 36 -14.11 -16.39 14.77
C PRO A 36 -13.88 -16.46 16.28
N ASP A 37 -12.69 -16.89 16.71
CA ASP A 37 -12.36 -17.12 18.12
C ASP A 37 -11.35 -16.10 18.69
N ALA A 38 -10.94 -15.11 17.89
CA ALA A 38 -9.92 -14.15 18.31
C ALA A 38 -10.53 -12.98 19.11
N THR A 39 -9.70 -12.41 19.98
CA THR A 39 -9.93 -11.09 20.57
C THR A 39 -9.23 -10.04 19.70
N ALA A 40 -9.73 -8.79 19.67
CA ALA A 40 -9.15 -7.72 18.90
C ALA A 40 -8.26 -6.81 19.77
N LEU A 41 -7.07 -6.48 19.27
CA LEU A 41 -6.32 -5.30 19.71
C LEU A 41 -6.50 -4.22 18.64
N VAL A 42 -7.22 -3.16 18.95
CA VAL A 42 -7.32 -1.99 18.07
C VAL A 42 -6.00 -1.22 18.15
N VAL A 43 -5.38 -0.97 16.98
CA VAL A 43 -4.14 -0.20 16.85
C VAL A 43 -4.43 1.00 15.95
N ALA A 44 -4.12 2.21 16.41
CA ALA A 44 -4.35 3.45 15.68
C ALA A 44 -3.27 4.49 16.02
N ASP A 45 -3.17 5.54 15.28
CA ASP A 45 -2.62 6.81 15.74
C ASP A 45 -3.77 7.79 16.09
N GLU A 46 -3.42 8.91 16.73
CA GLU A 46 -4.42 9.89 17.18
C GLU A 46 -5.31 10.39 16.02
N ASN A 47 -4.74 10.57 14.81
CA ASN A 47 -5.45 11.09 13.65
C ASN A 47 -6.41 10.03 13.08
N THR A 48 -5.93 8.82 12.89
CA THR A 48 -6.71 7.73 12.33
C THR A 48 -7.79 7.25 13.30
N PHE A 49 -7.50 7.28 14.61
CA PHE A 49 -8.50 7.00 15.63
C PHE A 49 -9.61 8.07 15.67
N ALA A 50 -9.25 9.34 15.52
CA ALA A 50 -10.24 10.42 15.43
C ALA A 50 -11.14 10.27 14.17
N ALA A 51 -10.59 9.76 13.07
CA ALA A 51 -11.30 9.59 11.80
C ALA A 51 -12.30 8.42 11.81
N ALA A 52 -11.98 7.29 12.46
CA ALA A 52 -12.79 6.06 12.35
C ALA A 52 -12.90 5.26 13.66
N GLY A 53 -12.20 5.61 14.71
CA GLY A 53 -12.08 4.80 15.93
C GLY A 53 -13.41 4.50 16.60
N ALA A 54 -14.27 5.51 16.76
CA ALA A 54 -15.56 5.35 17.42
C ALA A 54 -16.48 4.37 16.68
N GLU A 55 -16.57 4.47 15.35
CA GLU A 55 -17.40 3.59 14.54
C GLU A 55 -16.86 2.17 14.49
N VAL A 56 -15.54 2.00 14.39
CA VAL A 56 -14.88 0.68 14.44
C VAL A 56 -15.17 -0.01 15.78
N LEU A 57 -14.98 0.69 16.90
CA LEU A 57 -15.26 0.14 18.22
C LEU A 57 -16.75 -0.23 18.40
N ALA A 58 -17.65 0.60 17.92
CA ALA A 58 -19.09 0.32 17.94
C ALA A 58 -19.43 -0.92 17.09
N SER A 59 -18.85 -1.04 15.90
CA SER A 59 -19.04 -2.19 15.01
C SER A 59 -18.49 -3.49 15.62
N LEU A 60 -17.27 -3.46 16.20
CA LEU A 60 -16.69 -4.61 16.91
C LEU A 60 -17.56 -5.04 18.07
N SER A 61 -18.04 -4.09 18.89
CA SER A 61 -18.93 -4.35 20.03
C SER A 61 -20.27 -4.96 19.59
N ALA A 62 -20.90 -4.40 18.55
CA ALA A 62 -22.16 -4.90 18.00
C ALA A 62 -22.06 -6.34 17.47
N ALA A 63 -20.89 -6.72 16.95
CA ALA A 63 -20.61 -8.08 16.48
C ALA A 63 -20.15 -9.03 17.62
N GLY A 64 -20.10 -8.57 18.86
CA GLY A 64 -19.66 -9.35 20.01
C GLY A 64 -18.17 -9.68 20.00
N VAL A 65 -17.35 -8.88 19.32
CA VAL A 65 -15.88 -9.01 19.35
C VAL A 65 -15.38 -8.50 20.70
N VAL A 66 -14.63 -9.35 21.40
CA VAL A 66 -14.00 -8.97 22.68
C VAL A 66 -12.70 -8.24 22.39
N LEU A 67 -12.52 -7.06 22.97
CA LEU A 67 -11.24 -6.37 22.94
C LEU A 67 -10.26 -7.00 23.93
N ALA A 68 -9.06 -7.33 23.47
CA ALA A 68 -8.00 -7.91 24.30
C ALA A 68 -7.44 -6.90 25.33
N ALA A 69 -7.52 -5.61 25.00
CA ALA A 69 -7.14 -4.49 25.85
C ALA A 69 -7.78 -3.20 25.30
N GLU A 70 -7.61 -2.09 26.03
CA GLU A 70 -7.89 -0.75 25.51
C GLU A 70 -7.11 -0.49 24.19
N PRO A 71 -7.68 0.29 23.24
CA PRO A 71 -7.01 0.63 22.02
C PRO A 71 -5.58 1.13 22.24
N PHE A 72 -4.65 0.62 21.45
CA PHE A 72 -3.26 1.06 21.46
C PHE A 72 -3.10 2.20 20.45
N ILE A 73 -3.00 3.43 20.97
CA ILE A 73 -2.96 4.64 20.16
C ILE A 73 -1.55 5.22 20.22
N LEU A 74 -0.90 5.30 19.05
CA LEU A 74 0.40 5.94 18.90
C LEU A 74 0.23 7.46 18.73
N PRO A 75 1.25 8.27 19.09
CA PRO A 75 1.21 9.70 18.83
C PRO A 75 1.04 10.02 17.34
N GLY A 76 0.15 10.96 17.03
CA GLY A 76 -0.03 11.49 15.67
C GLY A 76 0.83 12.72 15.38
N THR A 77 1.52 13.25 16.40
CA THR A 77 2.38 14.43 16.34
C THR A 77 3.66 14.19 17.18
N PRO A 78 4.86 14.39 16.63
CA PRO A 78 5.14 14.61 15.20
C PRO A 78 4.65 13.46 14.33
N THR A 79 4.71 13.63 12.99
CA THR A 79 4.25 12.60 12.04
C THR A 79 4.83 11.22 12.37
N LEU A 80 3.94 10.22 12.51
CA LEU A 80 4.36 8.84 12.74
C LEU A 80 5.18 8.33 11.53
N TYR A 81 6.29 7.66 11.80
CA TYR A 81 7.16 7.07 10.78
C TYR A 81 6.98 5.56 10.70
N ALA A 82 7.12 5.01 9.48
CA ALA A 82 7.20 3.58 9.25
C ALA A 82 8.64 3.11 9.53
N ASP A 83 9.00 3.05 10.80
CA ASP A 83 10.30 2.59 11.29
C ASP A 83 10.19 1.34 12.17
N TYR A 84 11.34 0.74 12.45
CA TYR A 84 11.40 -0.50 13.21
C TYR A 84 11.14 -0.30 14.70
N ASP A 85 11.38 0.91 15.24
CA ASP A 85 11.09 1.23 16.65
C ASP A 85 9.58 1.26 16.89
N ASN A 86 8.82 1.93 16.03
CA ASN A 86 7.35 1.93 16.07
C ASN A 86 6.79 0.52 15.85
N THR A 87 7.40 -0.27 14.96
CA THR A 87 7.06 -1.69 14.77
C THR A 87 7.27 -2.48 16.06
N GLY A 88 8.39 -2.22 16.78
CA GLY A 88 8.70 -2.80 18.08
C GLY A 88 7.62 -2.53 19.13
N LEU A 89 7.15 -1.28 19.22
CA LEU A 89 6.08 -0.89 20.17
C LEU A 89 4.79 -1.68 19.94
N VAL A 90 4.34 -1.78 18.68
CA VAL A 90 3.12 -2.54 18.32
C VAL A 90 3.34 -4.05 18.58
N ARG A 91 4.49 -4.58 18.19
CA ARG A 91 4.85 -5.99 18.41
C ARG A 91 4.85 -6.37 19.89
N GLU A 92 5.49 -5.58 20.74
CA GLU A 92 5.54 -5.83 22.19
C GLU A 92 4.13 -5.76 22.80
N ARG A 93 3.33 -4.78 22.39
CA ARG A 93 1.95 -4.67 22.86
C ARG A 93 1.12 -5.88 22.46
N LEU A 94 1.24 -6.35 21.23
CA LEU A 94 0.51 -7.51 20.70
C LEU A 94 1.03 -8.81 21.33
N ALA A 95 2.34 -8.95 21.53
CA ALA A 95 2.96 -10.12 22.17
C ALA A 95 2.46 -10.34 23.60
N ALA A 96 2.22 -9.25 24.35
CA ALA A 96 1.69 -9.31 25.71
C ALA A 96 0.23 -9.79 25.80
N LEU A 97 -0.46 -9.96 24.66
CA LEU A 97 -1.87 -10.34 24.57
C LEU A 97 -2.01 -11.66 23.78
N PRO A 98 -1.89 -12.82 24.44
CA PRO A 98 -1.99 -14.12 23.77
C PRO A 98 -3.32 -14.28 23.03
N GLY A 99 -3.27 -14.71 21.76
CA GLY A 99 -4.46 -14.93 20.94
C GLY A 99 -5.13 -13.67 20.38
N ALA A 100 -4.64 -12.48 20.72
CA ALA A 100 -5.15 -11.25 20.13
C ALA A 100 -4.71 -11.10 18.66
N VAL A 101 -5.61 -10.58 17.85
CA VAL A 101 -5.37 -10.17 16.45
C VAL A 101 -5.44 -8.65 16.37
N ALA A 102 -4.46 -8.04 15.73
CA ALA A 102 -4.47 -6.60 15.51
C ALA A 102 -5.56 -6.22 14.50
N CYS A 103 -6.38 -5.23 14.88
CA CYS A 103 -7.29 -4.51 14.02
C CYS A 103 -6.77 -3.09 13.89
N SER A 104 -5.96 -2.82 12.85
CA SER A 104 -5.40 -1.49 12.65
C SER A 104 -6.44 -0.56 12.03
N ILE A 105 -6.47 0.68 12.50
CA ILE A 105 -7.19 1.78 11.88
C ILE A 105 -6.10 2.69 11.33
N ALA A 106 -5.81 2.62 10.04
CA ALA A 106 -4.53 3.09 9.54
C ALA A 106 -4.57 3.64 8.11
N SER A 107 -3.73 4.64 7.86
CA SER A 107 -3.18 4.93 6.55
C SER A 107 -1.91 4.10 6.29
N GLY A 108 -1.15 4.37 5.22
CA GLY A 108 -0.01 3.53 4.80
C GLY A 108 1.00 3.23 5.90
N THR A 109 1.50 4.28 6.58
CA THR A 109 2.54 4.15 7.61
C THR A 109 2.19 3.16 8.72
N LEU A 110 1.07 3.39 9.39
CA LEU A 110 0.66 2.54 10.51
C LEU A 110 0.20 1.15 10.05
N ASN A 111 -0.32 1.04 8.83
CA ASN A 111 -0.59 -0.26 8.22
C ASN A 111 0.70 -1.10 8.13
N ASP A 112 1.78 -0.55 7.59
CA ASP A 112 3.05 -1.26 7.43
C ASP A 112 3.69 -1.62 8.78
N VAL A 113 3.65 -0.70 9.75
CA VAL A 113 4.08 -0.95 11.14
C VAL A 113 3.29 -2.12 11.75
N THR A 114 1.96 -2.11 11.64
CA THR A 114 1.11 -3.18 12.23
C THR A 114 1.25 -4.50 11.49
N LYS A 115 1.37 -4.44 10.15
CA LYS A 115 1.60 -5.58 9.27
C LYS A 115 2.88 -6.32 9.68
N LEU A 116 4.01 -5.61 9.74
CA LEU A 116 5.28 -6.21 10.11
C LEU A 116 5.28 -6.73 11.55
N ALA A 117 4.76 -5.95 12.51
CA ALA A 117 4.65 -6.37 13.91
C ALA A 117 3.84 -7.67 14.06
N SER A 118 2.74 -7.79 13.33
CA SER A 118 1.90 -9.01 13.32
C SER A 118 2.63 -10.17 12.65
N GLY A 119 3.27 -9.93 11.50
CA GLY A 119 4.02 -10.93 10.74
C GLY A 119 5.19 -11.51 11.54
N GLU A 120 5.97 -10.70 12.26
CA GLU A 120 7.07 -11.17 13.12
C GLU A 120 6.59 -12.04 14.29
N LEU A 121 5.34 -11.90 14.71
CA LEU A 121 4.71 -12.77 15.71
C LEU A 121 4.02 -14.00 15.10
N GLY A 122 4.06 -14.16 13.77
CA GLY A 122 3.32 -15.21 13.06
C GLY A 122 1.80 -15.08 13.23
N ARG A 123 1.27 -13.88 13.41
CA ARG A 123 -0.16 -13.60 13.62
C ARG A 123 -0.75 -12.88 12.39
N PRO A 124 -1.98 -13.24 12.00
CA PRO A 124 -2.71 -12.44 11.02
C PRO A 124 -3.12 -11.10 11.63
N TYR A 125 -3.52 -10.16 10.76
CA TYR A 125 -4.10 -8.89 11.18
C TYR A 125 -5.22 -8.46 10.22
N MET A 126 -5.98 -7.44 10.61
CA MET A 126 -6.98 -6.78 9.80
C MET A 126 -6.67 -5.28 9.71
N ASN A 127 -6.89 -4.67 8.56
CA ASN A 127 -6.72 -3.22 8.39
C ASN A 127 -8.03 -2.53 8.02
N VAL A 128 -8.32 -1.42 8.70
CA VAL A 128 -9.36 -0.45 8.35
C VAL A 128 -8.66 0.76 7.74
N CYS A 129 -8.79 0.92 6.42
CA CYS A 129 -8.13 1.97 5.67
C CYS A 129 -8.80 3.32 5.92
N THR A 130 -8.01 4.34 6.27
CA THR A 130 -8.51 5.70 6.54
C THR A 130 -8.24 6.69 5.42
N ALA A 131 -7.50 6.32 4.39
CA ALA A 131 -7.21 7.16 3.22
C ALA A 131 -6.84 6.30 2.01
N ALA A 132 -7.06 6.80 0.80
CA ALA A 132 -6.59 6.18 -0.45
C ALA A 132 -5.16 6.65 -0.76
N SER A 133 -4.20 6.34 0.12
CA SER A 133 -2.87 6.98 0.14
C SER A 133 -1.73 6.14 -0.44
N VAL A 134 -1.93 4.85 -0.66
CA VAL A 134 -0.89 3.90 -1.11
C VAL A 134 -1.53 2.59 -1.53
N ASP A 135 -0.86 1.81 -2.37
CA ASP A 135 -1.27 0.45 -2.73
C ASP A 135 -0.86 -0.61 -1.68
N GLY A 136 -0.01 -0.24 -0.73
CA GLY A 136 0.47 -1.10 0.34
C GLY A 136 -0.58 -1.68 1.28
N PHE A 137 -1.85 -1.20 1.23
CA PHE A 137 -2.93 -1.70 2.11
C PHE A 137 -3.20 -3.18 1.96
N SER A 138 -3.22 -3.67 0.75
CA SER A 138 -3.49 -5.07 0.40
C SER A 138 -2.26 -5.83 -0.08
N SER A 139 -1.07 -5.22 -0.01
CA SER A 139 0.15 -5.84 -0.50
C SER A 139 0.77 -6.82 0.49
N TYR A 140 1.50 -7.79 -0.05
CA TYR A 140 2.52 -8.55 0.65
C TYR A 140 3.72 -7.66 0.99
N GLY A 141 4.35 -7.89 2.13
CA GLY A 141 5.51 -7.13 2.58
C GLY A 141 5.18 -5.74 3.16
N ALA A 142 6.10 -5.21 3.92
CA ALA A 142 6.02 -3.88 4.51
C ALA A 142 7.31 -3.09 4.25
N SER A 143 7.17 -1.80 3.92
CA SER A 143 8.30 -0.91 3.67
C SER A 143 8.64 -0.16 4.96
N ILE A 144 9.69 -0.59 5.65
CA ILE A 144 10.08 -0.11 6.98
C ILE A 144 11.50 0.44 6.96
N SER A 145 11.72 1.55 7.64
CA SER A 145 13.05 2.13 7.86
C SER A 145 13.73 1.46 9.06
N VAL A 146 14.96 0.96 8.85
CA VAL A 146 15.81 0.36 9.88
C VAL A 146 17.16 1.06 9.81
N ASP A 147 17.58 1.69 10.90
CA ASP A 147 18.85 2.42 10.97
C ASP A 147 19.06 3.44 9.82
N GLY A 148 17.98 4.09 9.38
CA GLY A 148 18.00 5.05 8.28
C GLY A 148 17.90 4.45 6.88
N PHE A 149 17.90 3.11 6.74
CA PHE A 149 17.74 2.43 5.46
C PHE A 149 16.31 1.98 5.25
N LYS A 150 15.74 2.26 4.08
CA LYS A 150 14.42 1.78 3.68
C LYS A 150 14.53 0.35 3.18
N LEU A 151 13.86 -0.58 3.87
CA LEU A 151 13.88 -2.01 3.56
C LEU A 151 12.47 -2.53 3.37
N THR A 152 12.26 -3.32 2.34
CA THR A 152 11.05 -4.14 2.23
C THR A 152 11.25 -5.41 3.07
N ARG A 153 10.41 -5.60 4.07
CA ARG A 153 10.42 -6.76 4.96
C ARG A 153 9.29 -7.70 4.57
N ASP A 154 9.62 -8.97 4.41
CA ASP A 154 8.62 -9.99 4.11
C ASP A 154 7.66 -10.16 5.28
N CYS A 155 6.39 -9.96 5.02
CA CYS A 155 5.32 -10.22 5.98
C CYS A 155 3.98 -10.36 5.25
N PRO A 156 3.03 -11.14 5.82
CA PRO A 156 1.73 -11.38 5.19
C PRO A 156 0.90 -10.10 5.06
N ALA A 157 0.12 -10.04 3.98
CA ALA A 157 -0.92 -9.04 3.80
C ALA A 157 -2.04 -9.17 4.86
N PRO A 158 -2.91 -8.15 5.02
CA PRO A 158 -4.05 -8.24 5.94
C PRO A 158 -4.99 -9.38 5.55
N ALA A 159 -5.38 -10.21 6.51
CA ALA A 159 -6.36 -11.28 6.27
C ALA A 159 -7.78 -10.73 6.06
N GLY A 160 -8.08 -9.53 6.58
CA GLY A 160 -9.31 -8.78 6.35
C GLY A 160 -9.00 -7.31 6.12
N LEU A 161 -9.78 -6.66 5.27
CA LEU A 161 -9.60 -5.26 4.96
C LEU A 161 -10.95 -4.54 4.86
N VAL A 162 -11.02 -3.33 5.42
CA VAL A 162 -12.18 -2.46 5.35
C VAL A 162 -11.78 -1.14 4.73
N ALA A 163 -12.52 -0.68 3.74
CA ALA A 163 -12.31 0.58 3.05
C ALA A 163 -13.64 1.33 2.89
N ASP A 164 -13.90 2.27 3.79
CA ASP A 164 -15.11 3.10 3.76
C ASP A 164 -14.86 4.35 2.93
N LEU A 165 -15.65 4.53 1.88
CA LEU A 165 -15.46 5.63 0.93
C LEU A 165 -15.68 7.01 1.56
N ALA A 166 -16.62 7.13 2.50
CA ALA A 166 -16.86 8.41 3.17
C ALA A 166 -15.67 8.84 4.03
N VAL A 167 -15.03 7.88 4.72
CA VAL A 167 -13.80 8.15 5.50
C VAL A 167 -12.64 8.49 4.58
N MET A 168 -12.46 7.74 3.49
CA MET A 168 -11.39 7.98 2.53
C MET A 168 -11.53 9.33 1.82
N ALA A 169 -12.76 9.73 1.45
CA ALA A 169 -13.02 11.02 0.82
C ALA A 169 -12.84 12.20 1.79
N ALA A 170 -13.11 11.98 3.08
CA ALA A 170 -12.88 12.97 4.12
C ALA A 170 -11.40 13.09 4.56
N ALA A 171 -10.54 12.20 4.09
CA ALA A 171 -9.11 12.23 4.41
C ALA A 171 -8.44 13.51 3.86
N PRO A 172 -7.37 14.01 4.51
CA PRO A 172 -6.63 15.14 3.96
C PRO A 172 -6.23 14.92 2.51
N THR A 173 -6.51 15.90 1.63
CA THR A 173 -6.23 15.82 0.18
C THR A 173 -4.78 15.42 -0.13
N ARG A 174 -3.84 15.79 0.76
CA ARG A 174 -2.44 15.37 0.65
C ARG A 174 -2.30 13.85 0.61
N LEU A 175 -3.08 13.09 1.39
CA LEU A 175 -3.02 11.63 1.41
C LEU A 175 -3.58 11.04 0.12
N THR A 176 -4.68 11.58 -0.40
CA THR A 176 -5.25 11.20 -1.70
C THR A 176 -4.27 11.48 -2.84
N SER A 177 -3.62 12.66 -2.82
CA SER A 177 -2.58 13.02 -3.79
C SER A 177 -1.37 12.08 -3.73
N THR A 178 -1.00 11.62 -2.53
CA THR A 178 0.04 10.60 -2.34
C THR A 178 -0.34 9.29 -3.02
N GLY A 179 -1.58 8.81 -2.82
CA GLY A 179 -2.07 7.59 -3.47
C GLY A 179 -2.17 7.72 -4.99
N TYR A 180 -2.50 8.90 -5.48
CA TYR A 180 -2.46 9.17 -6.92
C TYR A 180 -1.03 9.11 -7.48
N GLY A 181 -0.06 9.72 -6.77
CA GLY A 181 1.35 9.68 -7.13
C GLY A 181 1.94 8.26 -7.12
N ASP A 182 1.47 7.43 -6.20
CA ASP A 182 1.84 6.02 -6.13
C ASP A 182 1.20 5.22 -7.28
N LEU A 183 -0.08 5.43 -7.56
CA LEU A 183 -0.80 4.67 -8.59
C LEU A 183 -0.36 5.03 -10.02
N ILE A 184 -0.04 6.30 -10.32
CA ILE A 184 0.34 6.72 -11.67
C ILE A 184 1.66 6.08 -12.14
N GLU A 185 2.53 5.71 -11.22
CA GLU A 185 3.79 5.05 -11.51
C GLU A 185 3.59 3.65 -12.15
N LYS A 186 2.43 3.02 -11.95
CA LYS A 186 2.12 1.74 -12.59
C LYS A 186 2.11 1.84 -14.13
N ILE A 187 2.04 3.05 -14.70
CA ILE A 187 2.17 3.26 -16.16
C ILE A 187 3.60 2.95 -16.62
N PRO A 188 4.67 3.66 -16.17
CA PRO A 188 6.04 3.31 -16.55
C PRO A 188 6.49 1.97 -15.98
N ALA A 189 6.04 1.55 -14.79
CA ALA A 189 6.34 0.22 -14.25
C ALA A 189 5.83 -0.91 -15.16
N GLY A 190 4.67 -0.73 -15.79
CA GLY A 190 4.16 -1.65 -16.80
C GLY A 190 5.08 -1.72 -18.03
N ALA A 191 5.61 -0.59 -18.48
CA ALA A 191 6.57 -0.56 -19.58
C ALA A 191 7.89 -1.27 -19.19
N ASP A 192 8.38 -1.05 -17.97
CA ASP A 192 9.55 -1.74 -17.42
C ASP A 192 9.32 -3.26 -17.36
N TRP A 193 8.12 -3.69 -17.00
CA TRP A 193 7.78 -5.12 -16.94
C TRP A 193 7.69 -5.74 -18.34
N ILE A 194 7.13 -5.03 -19.33
CA ILE A 194 7.15 -5.47 -20.73
C ILE A 194 8.60 -5.65 -21.21
N LEU A 195 9.47 -4.66 -20.95
CA LEU A 195 10.89 -4.73 -21.32
C LEU A 195 11.57 -5.95 -20.67
N ALA A 196 11.36 -6.18 -19.38
CA ALA A 196 11.90 -7.32 -18.66
C ALA A 196 11.41 -8.66 -19.24
N ALA A 197 10.14 -8.71 -19.68
CA ALA A 197 9.58 -9.90 -20.30
C ALA A 197 10.17 -10.18 -21.69
N GLU A 198 10.31 -9.15 -22.53
CA GLU A 198 10.93 -9.28 -23.85
C GLU A 198 12.42 -9.68 -23.77
N LEU A 199 13.12 -9.23 -22.74
CA LEU A 199 14.49 -9.65 -22.46
C LEU A 199 14.61 -11.04 -21.80
N GLY A 200 13.48 -11.69 -21.51
CA GLY A 200 13.45 -13.01 -20.89
C GLY A 200 13.87 -13.02 -19.41
N VAL A 201 13.90 -11.85 -18.77
CA VAL A 201 14.26 -11.71 -17.34
C VAL A 201 13.10 -12.09 -16.45
N GLU A 202 11.87 -11.68 -16.79
CA GLU A 202 10.69 -11.92 -15.98
C GLU A 202 9.42 -12.02 -16.84
N ARG A 203 8.61 -13.03 -16.60
CA ARG A 203 7.39 -13.26 -17.38
C ARG A 203 6.26 -12.38 -16.89
N ILE A 204 5.43 -11.89 -17.81
CA ILE A 204 4.15 -11.26 -17.48
C ILE A 204 3.13 -12.35 -17.19
N ASP A 205 2.50 -12.29 -16.01
CA ASP A 205 1.26 -13.01 -15.73
C ASP A 205 0.08 -12.17 -16.23
N ALA A 206 -0.70 -12.70 -17.16
CA ALA A 206 -1.78 -11.96 -17.80
C ALA A 206 -2.90 -11.57 -16.83
N HIS A 207 -3.19 -12.41 -15.83
CA HIS A 207 -4.21 -12.11 -14.83
C HIS A 207 -3.74 -10.96 -13.91
N VAL A 208 -2.51 -11.06 -13.42
CA VAL A 208 -1.91 -10.02 -12.56
C VAL A 208 -1.76 -8.69 -13.32
N TRP A 209 -1.37 -8.75 -14.60
CA TRP A 209 -1.34 -7.59 -15.47
C TRP A 209 -2.70 -6.89 -15.55
N ASP A 210 -3.76 -7.67 -15.77
CA ASP A 210 -5.12 -7.14 -15.88
C ASP A 210 -5.61 -6.50 -14.58
N LEU A 211 -5.24 -7.03 -13.42
CA LEU A 211 -5.56 -6.44 -12.12
C LEU A 211 -5.03 -5.02 -11.99
N VAL A 212 -3.80 -4.77 -12.47
CA VAL A 212 -3.17 -3.44 -12.36
C VAL A 212 -3.53 -2.56 -13.55
N GLN A 213 -3.30 -3.03 -14.78
CA GLN A 213 -3.38 -2.19 -15.99
C GLN A 213 -4.80 -2.03 -16.53
N GLY A 214 -5.69 -3.01 -16.26
CA GLY A 214 -7.03 -3.05 -16.84
C GLY A 214 -7.92 -1.86 -16.48
N ARG A 215 -7.76 -1.28 -15.29
CA ARG A 215 -8.53 -0.12 -14.81
C ARG A 215 -7.68 1.10 -14.46
N LEU A 216 -6.38 1.02 -14.62
CA LEU A 216 -5.44 2.06 -14.21
C LEU A 216 -5.81 3.44 -14.76
N ARG A 217 -6.09 3.53 -16.06
CA ARG A 217 -6.45 4.80 -16.70
C ARG A 217 -7.75 5.40 -16.15
N ASN A 218 -8.73 4.58 -15.80
CA ASN A 218 -9.98 5.05 -15.20
C ASN A 218 -9.74 5.60 -13.79
N ALA A 219 -8.92 4.93 -12.99
CA ALA A 219 -8.57 5.37 -11.64
C ALA A 219 -7.79 6.69 -11.61
N LEU A 220 -7.10 7.02 -12.71
CA LEU A 220 -6.27 8.22 -12.86
C LEU A 220 -6.96 9.35 -13.66
N ALA A 221 -8.19 9.12 -14.15
CA ALA A 221 -8.81 10.02 -15.14
C ALA A 221 -9.25 11.38 -14.60
N GLN A 222 -9.44 11.52 -13.27
CA GLN A 222 -10.10 12.69 -12.67
C GLN A 222 -9.28 13.33 -11.52
N PRO A 223 -8.05 13.81 -11.79
CA PRO A 223 -7.19 14.35 -10.71
C PRO A 223 -7.78 15.59 -10.03
N GLU A 224 -8.50 16.46 -10.76
CA GLU A 224 -9.15 17.64 -10.19
C GLU A 224 -10.31 17.26 -9.26
N ALA A 225 -11.07 16.22 -9.59
CA ALA A 225 -12.14 15.70 -8.75
C ALA A 225 -11.58 15.07 -7.47
N LEU A 226 -10.42 14.39 -7.55
CA LEU A 226 -9.71 13.89 -6.37
C LEU A 226 -9.31 15.01 -5.41
N VAL A 227 -8.79 16.13 -5.94
CA VAL A 227 -8.43 17.31 -5.12
C VAL A 227 -9.67 17.94 -4.48
N ALA A 228 -10.81 17.89 -5.17
CA ALA A 228 -12.10 18.38 -4.66
C ALA A 228 -12.75 17.43 -3.61
N GLY A 229 -12.20 16.23 -3.40
CA GLY A 229 -12.76 15.23 -2.49
C GLY A 229 -14.01 14.53 -3.05
N ASP A 230 -14.11 14.44 -4.38
CA ASP A 230 -15.20 13.72 -5.02
C ASP A 230 -15.13 12.22 -4.70
N GLU A 231 -16.22 11.68 -4.17
CA GLU A 231 -16.25 10.31 -3.67
C GLU A 231 -16.10 9.27 -4.78
N GLU A 232 -16.60 9.52 -6.00
CA GLU A 232 -16.46 8.56 -7.12
C GLU A 232 -15.00 8.52 -7.60
N ALA A 233 -14.35 9.67 -7.67
CA ALA A 233 -12.93 9.74 -8.01
C ALA A 233 -12.06 9.07 -6.94
N VAL A 234 -12.36 9.30 -5.65
CA VAL A 234 -11.67 8.63 -4.52
C VAL A 234 -11.93 7.13 -4.54
N ALA A 235 -13.14 6.68 -4.84
CA ALA A 235 -13.47 5.26 -4.95
C ALA A 235 -12.66 4.59 -6.08
N ALA A 236 -12.54 5.24 -7.24
CA ALA A 236 -11.76 4.72 -8.37
C ALA A 236 -10.27 4.61 -8.03
N LEU A 237 -9.71 5.63 -7.35
CA LEU A 237 -8.33 5.61 -6.86
C LEU A 237 -8.10 4.51 -5.82
N ALA A 238 -9.00 4.40 -4.84
CA ALA A 238 -8.91 3.39 -3.77
C ALA A 238 -9.01 1.97 -4.35
N GLU A 239 -9.94 1.72 -5.29
CA GLU A 239 -10.04 0.44 -6.00
C GLU A 239 -8.74 0.12 -6.75
N GLY A 240 -8.17 1.09 -7.49
CA GLY A 240 -6.92 0.93 -8.21
C GLY A 240 -5.74 0.56 -7.29
N ASN A 241 -5.60 1.25 -6.16
CA ASN A 241 -4.59 0.96 -5.15
C ASN A 241 -4.79 -0.45 -4.53
N LEU A 242 -6.04 -0.84 -4.20
CA LEU A 242 -6.33 -2.17 -3.67
C LEU A 242 -6.02 -3.27 -4.68
N LEU A 243 -6.36 -3.10 -5.95
CA LEU A 243 -6.07 -4.06 -7.01
C LEU A 243 -4.56 -4.21 -7.24
N SER A 244 -3.80 -3.09 -7.18
CA SER A 244 -2.33 -3.11 -7.25
C SER A 244 -1.72 -3.94 -6.11
N GLY A 245 -2.18 -3.73 -4.88
CA GLY A 245 -1.72 -4.51 -3.73
C GLY A 245 -2.09 -6.00 -3.81
N LEU A 246 -3.29 -6.34 -4.28
CA LEU A 246 -3.71 -7.73 -4.51
C LEU A 246 -2.88 -8.40 -5.62
N ALA A 247 -2.51 -7.65 -6.67
CA ALA A 247 -1.61 -8.12 -7.71
C ALA A 247 -0.21 -8.47 -7.15
N MET A 248 0.32 -7.63 -6.24
CA MET A 248 1.57 -7.94 -5.53
C MET A 248 1.45 -9.18 -4.64
N GLN A 249 0.30 -9.41 -3.98
CA GLN A 249 0.06 -10.65 -3.24
C GLN A 249 0.11 -11.88 -4.16
N ALA A 250 -0.60 -11.83 -5.29
CA ALA A 250 -0.69 -12.94 -6.24
C ALA A 250 0.69 -13.35 -6.79
N MET A 251 1.58 -12.38 -7.02
CA MET A 251 2.94 -12.64 -7.49
C MET A 251 3.98 -12.86 -6.39
N LYS A 252 3.68 -12.54 -5.14
CA LYS A 252 4.68 -12.44 -4.05
C LYS A 252 5.88 -11.58 -4.44
N SER A 253 5.62 -10.52 -5.19
CA SER A 253 6.61 -9.61 -5.77
C SER A 253 6.02 -8.22 -5.93
N SER A 254 6.85 -7.19 -5.82
CA SER A 254 6.45 -5.81 -6.11
C SER A 254 6.40 -5.50 -7.62
N ARG A 255 6.84 -6.42 -8.50
CA ARG A 255 6.95 -6.20 -9.94
C ARG A 255 5.69 -5.61 -10.60
N PRO A 256 4.46 -6.06 -10.28
CA PRO A 256 3.26 -5.51 -10.91
C PRO A 256 3.04 -4.03 -10.65
N ALA A 257 3.63 -3.52 -9.55
CA ALA A 257 3.36 -2.19 -9.02
C ALA A 257 4.60 -1.27 -8.99
N SER A 258 5.82 -1.82 -9.13
CA SER A 258 7.06 -1.10 -8.87
C SER A 258 8.05 -1.26 -10.02
N GLY A 259 8.45 -0.14 -10.62
CA GLY A 259 9.44 -0.03 -11.68
C GLY A 259 10.56 0.95 -11.31
N ALA A 260 11.19 1.55 -12.33
CA ALA A 260 12.29 2.50 -12.17
C ALA A 260 11.89 3.72 -11.31
N GLY A 261 10.64 4.20 -11.41
CA GLY A 261 10.14 5.32 -10.63
C GLY A 261 10.19 5.06 -9.12
N HIS A 262 9.89 3.84 -8.68
CA HIS A 262 10.05 3.44 -7.29
C HIS A 262 11.52 3.37 -6.86
N GLN A 263 12.43 2.93 -7.72
CA GLN A 263 13.87 2.89 -7.42
C GLN A 263 14.42 4.31 -7.20
N PHE A 264 14.02 5.29 -8.01
CA PHE A 264 14.33 6.70 -7.74
C PHE A 264 13.82 7.15 -6.36
N SER A 265 12.56 6.86 -6.07
CA SER A 265 11.93 7.20 -4.79
C SER A 265 12.70 6.61 -3.59
N HIS A 266 13.08 5.35 -3.66
CA HIS A 266 13.83 4.68 -2.59
C HIS A 266 15.24 5.28 -2.41
N THR A 267 15.94 5.57 -3.52
CA THR A 267 17.26 6.23 -3.48
C THR A 267 17.17 7.58 -2.79
N TRP A 268 16.22 8.43 -3.20
CA TRP A 268 16.04 9.75 -2.58
C TRP A 268 15.65 9.67 -1.10
N GLU A 269 14.89 8.66 -0.71
CA GLU A 269 14.52 8.45 0.69
C GLU A 269 15.72 8.04 1.53
N MET A 270 16.58 7.14 1.03
CA MET A 270 17.83 6.74 1.70
C MET A 270 18.83 7.91 1.81
N GLU A 271 18.85 8.83 0.84
CA GLU A 271 19.62 10.07 0.87
C GLU A 271 19.01 11.15 1.79
N GLY A 272 17.85 10.91 2.37
CA GLY A 272 17.18 11.81 3.30
C GLY A 272 16.38 12.94 2.64
N HIS A 273 16.18 12.91 1.32
CA HIS A 273 15.47 13.98 0.64
C HIS A 273 14.01 14.11 1.10
N GLY A 274 13.69 15.32 1.61
CA GLY A 274 12.36 15.69 2.10
C GLY A 274 11.94 15.02 3.41
N LEU A 275 12.86 14.36 4.13
CA LEU A 275 12.60 13.84 5.46
C LEU A 275 12.59 14.92 6.54
N ASP A 276 13.33 16.02 6.30
CA ASP A 276 13.42 17.21 7.14
C ASP A 276 12.31 18.24 6.90
N TRP A 277 11.40 17.95 5.98
CA TRP A 277 10.24 18.83 5.74
C TRP A 277 9.16 18.61 6.79
N GLU A 278 8.33 19.62 7.02
CA GLU A 278 7.18 19.53 7.94
C GLU A 278 5.86 19.82 7.17
N PRO A 279 5.03 18.82 6.99
CA PRO A 279 5.24 17.37 7.22
C PRO A 279 6.22 16.77 6.20
N PRO A 280 6.88 15.66 6.54
CA PRO A 280 7.84 15.01 5.66
C PRO A 280 7.24 14.63 4.30
N LEU A 281 8.09 14.63 3.27
CA LEU A 281 7.67 14.23 1.93
C LEU A 281 7.30 12.74 1.91
N SER A 282 6.04 12.44 1.60
CA SER A 282 5.52 11.08 1.60
C SER A 282 6.11 10.23 0.47
N HIS A 283 5.99 8.90 0.62
CA HIS A 283 6.41 7.93 -0.38
C HIS A 283 5.80 8.22 -1.76
N GLY A 284 4.48 8.32 -1.87
CA GLY A 284 3.83 8.49 -3.16
C GLY A 284 4.13 9.83 -3.85
N PHE A 285 4.49 10.90 -3.12
CA PHE A 285 5.01 12.11 -3.77
C PHE A 285 6.38 11.88 -4.40
N LYS A 286 7.28 11.16 -3.71
CA LYS A 286 8.59 10.78 -4.27
C LYS A 286 8.41 9.85 -5.48
N VAL A 287 7.52 8.88 -5.38
CA VAL A 287 7.15 7.98 -6.49
C VAL A 287 6.59 8.78 -7.67
N GLY A 288 5.71 9.77 -7.44
CA GLY A 288 5.17 10.63 -8.49
C GLY A 288 6.27 11.42 -9.23
N VAL A 289 7.27 11.95 -8.51
CA VAL A 289 8.45 12.58 -9.14
C VAL A 289 9.29 11.55 -9.90
N GLY A 290 9.48 10.36 -9.32
CA GLY A 290 10.17 9.23 -9.97
C GLY A 290 9.47 8.78 -11.25
N THR A 291 8.13 8.83 -11.28
CA THR A 291 7.32 8.57 -12.48
C THR A 291 7.70 9.52 -13.63
N VAL A 292 7.81 10.83 -13.33
CA VAL A 292 8.21 11.82 -14.34
C VAL A 292 9.62 11.53 -14.89
N ALA A 293 10.57 11.19 -14.00
CA ALA A 293 11.93 10.83 -14.39
C ALA A 293 11.96 9.54 -15.25
N SER A 294 11.20 8.52 -14.84
CA SER A 294 11.09 7.25 -15.57
C SER A 294 10.47 7.45 -16.96
N LEU A 295 9.40 8.26 -17.07
CA LEU A 295 8.78 8.58 -18.35
C LEU A 295 9.74 9.35 -19.28
N ALA A 296 10.57 10.26 -18.75
CA ALA A 296 11.58 10.95 -19.52
C ALA A 296 12.64 9.99 -20.08
N LEU A 297 13.08 9.00 -19.28
CA LEU A 297 13.98 7.95 -19.77
C LEU A 297 13.32 7.10 -20.86
N TRP A 298 12.07 6.72 -20.70
CA TRP A 298 11.33 5.99 -21.74
C TRP A 298 11.16 6.82 -23.01
N GLU A 299 10.87 8.12 -22.89
CA GLU A 299 10.76 9.02 -24.06
C GLU A 299 12.09 9.07 -24.85
N GLU A 300 13.22 9.19 -24.18
CA GLU A 300 14.54 9.16 -24.84
C GLU A 300 14.85 7.78 -25.42
N ALA A 301 14.58 6.70 -24.70
CA ALA A 301 14.82 5.34 -25.21
C ALA A 301 14.00 5.05 -26.48
N MET A 302 12.76 5.51 -26.53
CA MET A 302 11.89 5.33 -27.73
C MET A 302 12.28 6.20 -28.93
N ARG A 303 13.16 7.19 -28.76
CA ARG A 303 13.73 7.99 -29.87
C ARG A 303 14.92 7.31 -30.53
N LEU A 304 15.54 6.32 -29.86
CA LEU A 304 16.69 5.60 -30.41
C LEU A 304 16.24 4.69 -31.55
N ASP A 305 16.98 4.71 -32.66
CA ASP A 305 16.87 3.68 -33.67
C ASP A 305 17.70 2.47 -33.24
N LEU A 306 17.02 1.51 -32.57
CA LEU A 306 17.67 0.33 -32.03
C LEU A 306 18.25 -0.59 -33.13
N ALA A 307 17.78 -0.46 -34.39
CA ALA A 307 18.32 -1.21 -35.51
C ALA A 307 19.70 -0.71 -35.96
N GLU A 308 20.04 0.55 -35.67
CA GLU A 308 21.35 1.17 -35.96
C GLU A 308 22.28 1.13 -34.74
N LEU A 309 21.90 0.48 -33.63
CA LEU A 309 22.70 0.43 -32.42
C LEU A 309 23.99 -0.39 -32.65
N ASP A 310 25.15 0.20 -32.38
CA ASP A 310 26.41 -0.51 -32.30
C ASP A 310 26.50 -1.28 -30.96
N VAL A 311 26.00 -2.51 -30.99
CA VAL A 311 25.87 -3.36 -29.79
C VAL A 311 27.26 -3.63 -29.17
N ASP A 312 28.30 -3.88 -29.99
CA ASP A 312 29.65 -4.19 -29.48
C ASP A 312 30.23 -2.99 -28.72
N ARG A 313 30.03 -1.79 -29.23
CA ARG A 313 30.44 -0.56 -28.55
C ARG A 313 29.70 -0.36 -27.24
N VAL A 314 28.37 -0.50 -27.26
CA VAL A 314 27.54 -0.31 -26.05
C VAL A 314 27.92 -1.31 -24.96
N VAL A 315 28.16 -2.56 -25.32
CA VAL A 315 28.59 -3.59 -24.36
C VAL A 315 30.00 -3.27 -23.81
N ALA A 316 30.92 -2.78 -24.66
CA ALA A 316 32.26 -2.42 -24.22
C ALA A 316 32.31 -1.18 -23.30
N GLU A 317 31.36 -0.25 -23.49
CA GLU A 317 31.22 0.99 -22.70
C GLU A 317 30.33 0.83 -21.48
N ALA A 318 29.64 -0.32 -21.34
CA ALA A 318 28.75 -0.58 -20.19
C ALA A 318 29.57 -0.57 -18.87
N PRO A 319 29.02 0.05 -17.79
CA PRO A 319 29.64 -0.01 -16.47
C PRO A 319 29.87 -1.46 -16.02
N SER A 320 31.03 -1.73 -15.41
CA SER A 320 31.24 -3.04 -14.78
C SER A 320 30.21 -3.29 -13.68
N GLN A 321 29.81 -4.54 -13.51
CA GLN A 321 28.85 -4.95 -12.45
C GLN A 321 29.56 -5.18 -11.09
N ASP A 322 30.77 -4.64 -10.93
CA ASP A 322 31.58 -4.77 -9.69
C ASP A 322 31.19 -3.75 -8.63
#